data_602bbdbac22ac9ad8cb7af964194fda3
#
_entry.id   602bbdbac22ac9ad8cb7af964194fda3
#
_cell.length_a   1.000
_cell.length_b   1.000
_cell.length_c   1.000
_cell.angle_alpha   90.00
_cell.angle_beta   90.00
_cell.angle_gamma   90.00
#
_symmetry.space_group_name_H-M   'P 1'
#
loop_
_entity.id
_entity.type
_entity.pdbx_description
1 polymer ?
#
loop_
_entity_poly.entity_id
_entity_poly.type
_entity_poly.pdbx_seq_one_letter_code
_entity_poly.pdbx_strand_id
1 'polypeptide(L)' 'FAASGFRDFTRIASSHPAIWTDICLDNKNSLIKLIAGLHDQLSELERILEQENRDALYRYFEEAKQTRDEWLGSQ' A
#
# COMPACT_ATOMS: atom_id res chain seq x y z
N PHE A 1 0.66 10.12 9.01
CA PHE A 1 1.75 9.58 8.18
C PHE A 1 1.30 9.30 6.76
N ALA A 2 0.06 8.83 6.62
CA ALA A 2 -0.51 8.59 5.30
C ALA A 2 -0.62 9.90 4.49
N ALA A 3 -0.93 11.00 5.16
CA ALA A 3 -1.04 12.30 4.51
C ALA A 3 0.30 12.75 3.92
N SER A 4 1.40 12.46 4.60
CA SER A 4 2.74 12.82 4.13
C SER A 4 3.10 12.03 2.86
N GLY A 5 2.87 10.72 2.86
CA GLY A 5 3.14 9.90 1.69
C GLY A 5 2.26 10.29 0.50
N PHE A 6 0.98 10.58 0.75
CA PHE A 6 0.06 11.01 -0.29
C PHE A 6 0.48 12.35 -0.88
N ARG A 7 0.91 13.28 -0.03
CA ARG A 7 1.36 14.59 -0.47
C ARG A 7 2.58 14.49 -1.39
N ASP A 8 3.57 13.68 -1.00
CA ASP A 8 4.76 13.50 -1.81
C ASP A 8 4.45 12.85 -3.15
N PHE A 9 3.60 11.83 -3.14
CA PHE A 9 3.20 11.14 -4.36
C PHE A 9 2.50 12.10 -5.32
N THR A 10 1.54 12.88 -4.84
CA THR A 10 0.79 13.81 -5.70
C THR A 10 1.65 14.96 -6.17
N ARG A 11 2.60 15.40 -5.37
CA ARG A 11 3.54 16.44 -5.76
C ARG A 11 4.40 16.01 -6.93
N ILE A 12 4.92 14.82 -6.89
CA ILE A 12 5.76 14.26 -7.96
C ILE A 12 4.92 14.11 -9.23
N ALA A 13 3.74 13.54 -9.11
CA ALA A 13 2.85 13.35 -10.26
C ALA A 13 2.44 14.68 -10.90
N SER A 14 2.17 15.70 -10.09
CA SER A 14 1.84 17.04 -10.57
C SER A 14 2.98 17.68 -11.36
N SER A 15 4.21 17.45 -10.91
CA SER A 15 5.36 18.11 -11.51
C SER A 15 5.66 17.61 -12.92
N HIS A 16 5.45 16.30 -13.18
CA HIS A 16 5.82 15.69 -14.46
C HIS A 16 4.79 14.66 -14.92
N PRO A 17 3.56 15.08 -15.24
CA PRO A 17 2.51 14.13 -15.58
C PRO A 17 2.80 13.26 -16.81
N ALA A 18 3.42 13.84 -17.85
CA ALA A 18 3.74 13.09 -19.07
C ALA A 18 4.74 11.98 -18.80
N ILE A 19 5.78 12.29 -18.04
CA ILE A 19 6.82 11.33 -17.69
C ILE A 19 6.25 10.20 -16.86
N TRP A 20 5.44 10.52 -15.85
CA TRP A 20 4.84 9.51 -14.98
C TRP A 20 3.83 8.64 -15.71
N THR A 21 3.13 9.21 -16.69
CA THR A 21 2.23 8.45 -17.55
C THR A 21 3.00 7.40 -18.32
N ASP A 22 4.12 7.77 -18.92
CA ASP A 22 4.96 6.85 -19.68
C ASP A 22 5.55 5.77 -18.79
N ILE A 23 6.03 6.13 -17.61
CA ILE A 23 6.58 5.18 -16.65
C ILE A 23 5.53 4.15 -16.25
N CYS A 24 4.32 4.60 -15.96
CA CYS A 24 3.23 3.71 -15.56
C CYS A 24 2.84 2.76 -16.69
N LEU A 25 2.77 3.25 -17.91
CA LEU A 25 2.42 2.40 -19.05
C LEU A 25 3.51 1.36 -19.34
N ASP A 26 4.77 1.74 -19.17
CA ASP A 26 5.89 0.80 -19.34
C ASP A 26 5.89 -0.30 -18.27
N ASN A 27 5.28 -0.03 -17.11
CA ASN A 27 5.20 -0.98 -16.01
C ASN A 27 3.78 -1.48 -15.78
N LYS A 28 2.95 -1.40 -16.79
CA LYS A 28 1.52 -1.66 -16.69
C LYS A 28 1.19 -2.98 -15.98
N ASN A 29 1.76 -4.09 -16.46
CA ASN A 29 1.43 -5.40 -15.93
C ASN A 29 1.85 -5.57 -14.47
N SER A 30 3.01 -5.05 -14.12
CA SER A 30 3.50 -5.09 -12.74
C SER A 30 2.63 -4.25 -11.81
N LEU A 31 2.22 -3.07 -12.28
CA LEU A 31 1.38 -2.18 -11.50
C LEU A 31 -0.02 -2.75 -11.30
N ILE A 32 -0.59 -3.37 -12.33
CA ILE A 32 -1.90 -4.01 -12.21
C ILE A 32 -1.86 -5.12 -11.16
N LYS A 33 -0.80 -5.93 -11.16
CA LYS A 33 -0.61 -6.98 -10.16
C LYS A 33 -0.53 -6.41 -8.75
N LEU A 34 0.25 -5.35 -8.57
CA LEU A 34 0.40 -4.71 -7.28
C LEU A 34 -0.94 -4.16 -6.78
N ILE A 35 -1.67 -3.51 -7.66
CA ILE A 35 -2.97 -2.92 -7.32
C ILE A 35 -3.97 -4.01 -6.95
N ALA A 36 -3.97 -5.12 -7.70
CA ALA A 36 -4.86 -6.25 -7.39
C ALA A 36 -4.55 -6.83 -6.02
N GLY A 37 -3.26 -6.97 -5.68
CA GLY A 37 -2.86 -7.43 -4.35
C GLY A 37 -3.28 -6.48 -3.26
N LEU A 38 -3.19 -5.17 -3.52
CA LEU A 38 -3.63 -4.15 -2.57
C LEU A 38 -5.16 -4.21 -2.37
N HIS A 39 -5.92 -4.40 -3.46
CA HIS A 39 -7.36 -4.58 -3.36
C HIS A 39 -7.72 -5.75 -2.45
N ASP A 40 -7.03 -6.88 -2.61
CA ASP A 40 -7.29 -8.05 -1.79
C ASP A 40 -7.00 -7.78 -0.31
N GLN A 41 -5.91 -7.08 -0.03
CA GLN A 41 -5.55 -6.73 1.35
C GLN A 41 -6.56 -5.79 1.98
N LEU A 42 -7.01 -4.79 1.21
CA LEU A 42 -8.00 -3.84 1.69
C LEU A 42 -9.36 -4.51 1.93
N SER A 43 -9.74 -5.44 1.04
CA SER A 43 -10.98 -6.20 1.21
C SER A 43 -10.94 -7.05 2.46
N GLU A 44 -9.79 -7.67 2.74
CA GLU A 44 -9.61 -8.45 3.96
C GLU A 44 -9.73 -7.58 5.21
N LEU A 45 -9.12 -6.41 5.17
CA LEU A 45 -9.19 -5.46 6.29
C LEU A 45 -10.63 -4.98 6.51
N GLU A 46 -11.34 -4.68 5.42
CA GLU A 46 -12.76 -4.31 5.50
C GLU A 46 -13.58 -5.39 6.19
N ARG A 47 -13.35 -6.65 5.79
CA ARG A 47 -14.07 -7.78 6.35
C ARG A 47 -13.81 -7.91 7.85
N ILE A 48 -12.56 -7.78 8.26
CA ILE A 48 -12.17 -7.85 9.67
C ILE A 48 -12.86 -6.75 10.47
N LEU A 49 -12.91 -5.54 9.93
CA LEU A 49 -13.54 -4.41 10.58
C LEU A 49 -15.06 -4.59 10.66
N GLU A 50 -15.69 -5.06 9.59
CA GLU A 50 -17.14 -5.30 9.58
C GLU A 50 -17.56 -6.32 10.62
N GLN A 51 -16.74 -7.35 10.83
CA GLN A 51 -16.99 -8.38 11.80
C GLN A 51 -16.59 -7.98 13.22
N GLU A 52 -15.97 -6.82 13.39
CA GLU A 52 -15.47 -6.34 14.66
C GLU A 52 -14.61 -7.39 15.38
N ASN A 53 -13.82 -8.14 14.57
CA ASN A 53 -12.96 -9.20 15.08
C ASN A 53 -11.66 -8.60 15.62
N ARG A 54 -11.66 -8.32 16.91
CA ARG A 54 -10.54 -7.65 17.58
C ARG A 54 -9.25 -8.45 17.46
N ASP A 55 -9.31 -9.77 17.63
CA ASP A 55 -8.12 -10.62 17.60
C ASP A 55 -7.49 -10.66 16.20
N ALA A 56 -8.33 -10.74 15.17
CA ALA A 56 -7.85 -10.74 13.79
C ALA A 56 -7.24 -9.39 13.43
N LEU A 57 -7.85 -8.30 13.90
CA LEU A 57 -7.34 -6.96 13.67
C LEU A 57 -5.98 -6.76 14.35
N TYR A 58 -5.87 -7.22 15.59
CA TYR A 58 -4.62 -7.15 16.33
C TYR A 58 -3.51 -7.91 15.60
N ARG A 59 -3.80 -9.12 15.15
CA ARG A 59 -2.82 -9.93 14.41
C ARG A 59 -2.42 -9.27 13.08
N TYR A 60 -3.38 -8.64 12.42
CA TYR A 60 -3.10 -7.94 11.17
C TYR A 60 -2.04 -6.86 11.38
N PHE A 61 -2.21 -6.03 12.40
CA PHE A 61 -1.25 -4.97 12.68
C PHE A 61 0.06 -5.50 13.26
N GLU A 62 0.00 -6.58 14.03
CA GLU A 62 1.19 -7.21 14.56
C GLU A 62 2.09 -7.73 13.45
N GLU A 63 1.50 -8.40 12.45
CA GLU A 63 2.24 -8.89 11.29
C GLU A 63 2.84 -7.75 10.48
N ALA A 64 2.09 -6.69 10.29
CA ALA A 64 2.58 -5.51 9.57
C ALA A 64 3.74 -4.87 10.30
N LYS A 65 3.66 -4.79 11.64
CA LYS A 65 4.74 -4.25 12.46
C LYS A 65 5.99 -5.12 12.34
N GLN A 66 5.85 -6.43 12.42
CA GLN A 66 6.98 -7.35 12.31
C GLN A 66 7.65 -7.25 10.96
N THR A 67 6.86 -7.20 9.90
CA THR A 67 7.39 -7.08 8.54
C THR A 67 8.20 -5.79 8.39
N ARG A 68 7.67 -4.68 8.90
CA ARG A 68 8.37 -3.40 8.84
C ARG A 68 9.65 -3.42 9.67
N ASP A 69 9.60 -3.99 10.87
CA ASP A 69 10.75 -4.06 11.75
C ASP A 69 11.87 -4.91 11.13
N GLU A 70 11.52 -6.02 10.51
CA GLU A 70 12.47 -6.88 9.80
C GLU A 70 13.09 -6.14 8.62
N TRP A 71 12.27 -5.43 7.86
CA TRP A 71 12.75 -4.66 6.71
C TRP A 71 13.73 -3.57 7.14
N LEU A 72 13.39 -2.83 8.20
CA LEU A 72 14.27 -1.79 8.74
C LEU A 72 15.53 -2.38 9.34
N GLY A 73 15.41 -3.54 9.99
CA GLY A 73 16.54 -4.22 10.61
C GLY A 73 17.54 -4.78 9.62
N SER A 74 17.11 -5.04 8.37
CA SER A 74 17.99 -5.58 7.34
C SER A 74 18.76 -4.49 6.58
N GLN A 75 18.50 -3.25 6.89
CA GLN A 75 19.20 -2.11 6.30
C GLN A 75 20.32 -1.62 7.19
#